data_201f72b3198ad6fd028b15ce771fae71
#
_entry.id   201f72b3198ad6fd028b15ce771fae71
#
_cell.length_a   1.000
_cell.length_b   1.000
_cell.length_c   1.000
_cell.angle_alpha   90.00
_cell.angle_beta   90.00
_cell.angle_gamma   90.00
#
_symmetry.space_group_name_H-M   'P 1'
#
loop_
_entity.id
_entity.type
_entity.pdbx_description
1 polymer ?
#
loop_
_entity_poly.entity_id
_entity_poly.type
_entity_poly.pdbx_seq_one_letter_code
_entity_poly.pdbx_strand_id
1 'polypeptide(L)'
;MEKRDIRRHCSSTQEIIRKSEKDRVSIEKNIYYKKSQRKYYVVFYYGVDPETKKPIKREKTYSSEREAIAARNAFEREKRADMVTKPTRDTLFTCIDNYIKAKEIAGREKATLAEYHKFEKHLHEYSLFEKKPVQTITERDVIDYLLYLDTIKKLAANTRRKHYDFLKSVLNKAVRDRIIPANPIAYLDAPRKTPSCAKAMPEELFKQVLYKAQGTNVEVLIILLAFGMRREEIAGLRWEHVNFKTNTIHICEVRTEVNGVVETKVPKTRSSNRYISMPQRFFDVLANIKQRQKNHSMSIRNMNHLYVVGKADGSPYSPNYINDLMVAFEEKNGFPHYRLHDYRHTAATLLHDVGVPIYDVSKFLGHASIGITADLYTHQSDQTNAAAAKMLDEILGGSEPGKTDS
;
A
#
# COMPACT_ATOMS: atom_id res chain seq x y z
N MET A 1 9.03 14.81 55.34
CA MET A 1 9.87 15.96 54.96
C MET A 1 9.20 16.87 53.90
N GLU A 2 8.39 16.39 52.97
CA GLU A 2 7.81 17.19 51.87
C GLU A 2 6.80 18.28 52.27
N LYS A 3 5.97 18.08 53.29
CA LYS A 3 4.93 19.06 53.67
C LYS A 3 5.47 20.34 54.33
N ARG A 4 6.65 20.30 54.97
CA ARG A 4 7.27 21.49 55.62
C ARG A 4 7.98 22.37 54.61
N ASP A 5 8.60 21.80 53.57
CA ASP A 5 9.29 22.56 52.52
C ASP A 5 8.33 23.32 51.63
N ILE A 6 7.17 22.73 51.32
CA ILE A 6 6.13 23.36 50.48
C ILE A 6 5.54 24.62 51.18
N ARG A 7 5.35 24.59 52.52
CA ARG A 7 4.82 25.75 53.26
C ARG A 7 5.82 26.91 53.35
N ARG A 8 7.13 26.62 53.50
CA ARG A 8 8.18 27.65 53.51
C ARG A 8 8.33 28.31 52.13
N HIS A 9 8.25 27.55 51.07
CA HIS A 9 8.35 28.07 49.71
C HIS A 9 7.16 29.00 49.37
N CYS A 10 5.94 28.61 49.69
CA CYS A 10 4.73 29.40 49.44
C CYS A 10 4.70 30.73 50.21
N SER A 11 5.24 30.78 51.44
CA SER A 11 5.35 32.03 52.24
C SER A 11 6.36 33.00 51.62
N SER A 12 7.50 32.52 51.13
CA SER A 12 8.51 33.35 50.47
C SER A 12 8.03 33.94 49.13
N THR A 13 7.27 33.19 48.37
CA THR A 13 6.69 33.65 47.07
C THR A 13 5.68 34.78 47.28
N GLN A 14 4.81 34.67 48.29
CA GLN A 14 3.84 35.73 48.61
C GLN A 14 4.53 37.04 49.07
N GLU A 15 5.64 36.93 49.79
CA GLU A 15 6.43 38.09 50.20
C GLU A 15 7.11 38.79 49.01
N ILE A 16 7.65 38.03 48.04
CA ILE A 16 8.22 38.55 46.81
C ILE A 16 7.15 39.27 45.99
N ILE A 17 5.96 38.68 45.85
CA ILE A 17 4.83 39.29 45.15
C ILE A 17 4.42 40.61 45.80
N ARG A 18 4.39 40.65 47.13
CA ARG A 18 3.95 41.84 47.91
C ARG A 18 4.95 42.99 47.79
N LYS A 19 6.25 42.73 47.81
CA LYS A 19 7.32 43.74 47.78
C LYS A 19 7.62 44.31 46.38
N SER A 20 7.20 43.65 45.31
CA SER A 20 7.47 44.10 43.93
C SER A 20 6.47 45.18 43.50
N GLU A 21 6.95 46.28 42.93
CA GLU A 21 6.11 47.34 42.33
C GLU A 21 5.59 46.93 40.92
N LYS A 22 6.18 45.94 40.28
CA LYS A 22 5.82 45.51 38.94
C LYS A 22 4.57 44.64 38.96
N ASP A 23 3.70 44.79 37.94
CA ASP A 23 2.52 43.93 37.73
C ASP A 23 2.93 42.47 37.44
N ARG A 24 4.00 42.26 36.64
CA ARG A 24 4.57 40.94 36.36
C ARG A 24 5.82 40.66 37.25
N VAL A 25 5.65 39.80 38.20
CA VAL A 25 6.69 39.43 39.17
C VAL A 25 7.27 38.09 38.83
N SER A 26 8.61 37.96 38.75
CA SER A 26 9.29 36.69 38.56
C SER A 26 9.29 35.91 39.89
N ILE A 27 8.81 34.68 39.86
CA ILE A 27 8.77 33.79 41.03
C ILE A 27 9.95 32.83 41.00
N GLU A 28 10.09 32.13 39.89
CA GLU A 28 11.18 31.22 39.56
C GLU A 28 11.57 31.35 38.10
N LYS A 29 12.61 30.61 37.67
CA LYS A 29 13.01 30.55 36.26
C LYS A 29 11.82 30.15 35.42
N ASN A 30 11.44 31.02 34.48
CA ASN A 30 10.33 30.85 33.55
C ASN A 30 8.93 30.83 34.16
N ILE A 31 8.79 31.20 35.46
CA ILE A 31 7.50 31.31 36.13
C ILE A 31 7.32 32.75 36.63
N TYR A 32 6.19 33.35 36.31
CA TYR A 32 5.84 34.73 36.64
C TYR A 32 4.44 34.78 37.25
N TYR A 33 4.22 35.72 38.18
CA TYR A 33 2.88 36.04 38.68
C TYR A 33 2.45 37.41 38.16
N LYS A 34 1.24 37.54 37.66
CA LYS A 34 0.67 38.81 37.21
C LYS A 34 -0.39 39.26 38.22
N LYS A 35 -0.11 40.36 38.89
CA LYS A 35 -0.94 40.91 40.01
C LYS A 35 -2.33 41.32 39.53
N SER A 36 -2.42 42.01 38.38
CA SER A 36 -3.68 42.47 37.78
C SER A 36 -4.64 41.31 37.46
N GLN A 37 -4.12 40.14 37.12
CA GLN A 37 -4.93 38.97 36.72
C GLN A 37 -4.97 37.89 37.84
N ARG A 38 -4.19 38.03 38.91
CA ARG A 38 -4.06 37.05 40.00
C ARG A 38 -3.76 35.62 39.48
N LYS A 39 -2.90 35.50 38.45
CA LYS A 39 -2.56 34.23 37.79
C LYS A 39 -1.06 34.04 37.67
N TYR A 40 -0.64 32.78 37.64
CA TYR A 40 0.72 32.37 37.36
C TYR A 40 0.87 32.12 35.86
N TYR A 41 2.02 32.51 35.32
CA TYR A 41 2.38 32.35 33.92
C TYR A 41 3.67 31.54 33.81
N VAL A 42 3.67 30.51 32.97
CA VAL A 42 4.87 29.75 32.65
C VAL A 42 5.25 30.03 31.22
N VAL A 43 6.52 30.37 31.00
CA VAL A 43 7.09 30.58 29.66
C VAL A 43 7.85 29.33 29.26
N PHE A 44 7.36 28.67 28.22
CA PHE A 44 7.96 27.48 27.63
C PHE A 44 8.83 27.90 26.45
N TYR A 45 10.12 27.55 26.47
CA TYR A 45 11.07 27.86 25.42
C TYR A 45 11.35 26.63 24.53
N TYR A 46 10.99 26.69 23.25
CA TYR A 46 11.12 25.61 22.26
C TYR A 46 12.39 25.70 21.43
N GLY A 47 13.27 26.65 21.69
CA GLY A 47 14.51 26.90 20.95
C GLY A 47 14.51 28.27 20.28
N VAL A 48 15.35 28.42 19.26
CA VAL A 48 15.52 29.65 18.49
C VAL A 48 15.07 29.38 17.05
N ASP A 49 14.38 30.33 16.46
CA ASP A 49 14.02 30.30 15.06
C ASP A 49 15.28 30.42 14.18
N PRO A 50 15.54 29.52 13.24
CA PRO A 50 16.76 29.54 12.41
C PRO A 50 16.88 30.79 11.54
N GLU A 51 15.77 31.32 11.03
CA GLU A 51 15.73 32.46 10.11
C GLU A 51 15.74 33.78 10.86
N THR A 52 14.83 33.94 11.85
CA THR A 52 14.68 35.21 12.55
C THR A 52 15.62 35.36 13.74
N LYS A 53 16.33 34.30 14.15
CA LYS A 53 17.21 34.23 15.34
C LYS A 53 16.48 34.58 16.65
N LYS A 54 15.15 34.64 16.66
CA LYS A 54 14.33 34.97 17.84
C LYS A 54 13.97 33.68 18.60
N PRO A 55 13.86 33.77 19.95
CA PRO A 55 13.42 32.64 20.76
C PRO A 55 11.94 32.30 20.49
N ILE A 56 11.68 31.02 20.18
CA ILE A 56 10.32 30.49 20.08
C ILE A 56 9.83 30.19 21.49
N LYS A 57 8.79 30.91 21.92
CA LYS A 57 8.24 30.78 23.26
C LYS A 57 6.72 30.73 23.24
N ARG A 58 6.12 30.04 24.24
CA ARG A 58 4.68 30.01 24.47
C ARG A 58 4.43 30.25 25.96
N GLU A 59 3.45 31.08 26.27
CA GLU A 59 3.02 31.33 27.65
C GLU A 59 1.72 30.57 27.92
N LYS A 60 1.63 29.95 29.10
CA LYS A 60 0.37 29.38 29.63
C LYS A 60 0.11 29.89 31.03
N THR A 61 -1.18 30.07 31.37
CA THR A 61 -1.65 30.55 32.64
C THR A 61 -2.10 29.39 33.52
N TYR A 62 -1.84 29.54 34.84
CA TYR A 62 -2.20 28.56 35.86
C TYR A 62 -2.85 29.27 37.04
N SER A 63 -3.72 28.55 37.73
CA SER A 63 -4.46 29.10 38.91
C SER A 63 -3.62 29.09 40.17
N SER A 64 -2.66 28.19 40.29
CA SER A 64 -1.81 28.04 41.45
C SER A 64 -0.32 27.93 41.08
N GLU A 65 0.52 28.33 42.04
CA GLU A 65 1.98 28.20 41.93
C GLU A 65 2.39 26.75 41.75
N ARG A 66 1.77 25.82 42.46
CA ARG A 66 2.04 24.38 42.39
C ARG A 66 1.80 23.82 40.99
N GLU A 67 0.69 24.21 40.35
CA GLU A 67 0.40 23.81 38.97
C GLU A 67 1.43 24.38 37.99
N ALA A 68 1.83 25.64 38.15
CA ALA A 68 2.82 26.30 37.33
C ALA A 68 4.19 25.60 37.42
N ILE A 69 4.64 25.29 38.66
CA ILE A 69 5.90 24.55 38.90
C ILE A 69 5.82 23.14 38.29
N ALA A 70 4.72 22.43 38.53
CA ALA A 70 4.53 21.09 37.98
C ALA A 70 4.59 21.09 36.46
N ALA A 71 3.91 22.04 35.80
CA ALA A 71 3.90 22.18 34.35
C ALA A 71 5.28 22.52 33.75
N ARG A 72 6.02 23.45 34.40
CA ARG A 72 7.39 23.78 34.02
C ARG A 72 8.31 22.55 34.12
N ASN A 73 8.22 21.82 35.23
CA ASN A 73 9.06 20.65 35.47
C ASN A 73 8.76 19.49 34.50
N ALA A 74 7.47 19.30 34.18
CA ALA A 74 7.06 18.34 33.13
C ALA A 74 7.67 18.70 31.77
N PHE A 75 7.54 19.95 31.35
CA PHE A 75 8.12 20.45 30.10
C PHE A 75 9.65 20.29 30.04
N GLU A 76 10.37 20.60 31.13
CA GLU A 76 11.82 20.45 31.16
C GLU A 76 12.25 18.97 31.10
N ARG A 77 11.46 18.06 31.69
CA ARG A 77 11.69 16.59 31.52
C ARG A 77 11.47 16.14 30.11
N GLU A 78 10.36 16.53 29.47
CA GLU A 78 10.05 16.21 28.08
C GLU A 78 11.11 16.79 27.15
N LYS A 79 11.60 17.99 27.41
CA LYS A 79 12.66 18.63 26.65
C LYS A 79 14.00 17.90 26.74
N ARG A 80 14.36 17.38 27.92
CA ARG A 80 15.56 16.55 28.11
C ARG A 80 15.44 15.20 27.40
N ALA A 81 14.23 14.68 27.27
CA ALA A 81 13.92 13.45 26.56
C ALA A 81 13.81 13.67 25.03
N ASP A 82 14.11 14.87 24.50
CA ASP A 82 13.92 15.28 23.09
C ASP A 82 12.47 15.07 22.56
N MET A 83 11.50 15.07 23.49
CA MET A 83 10.07 14.85 23.18
C MET A 83 9.30 16.15 22.93
N VAL A 84 9.96 17.30 22.98
CA VAL A 84 9.31 18.60 22.79
C VAL A 84 9.48 19.09 21.38
N THR A 85 8.37 19.25 20.66
CA THR A 85 8.34 19.86 19.34
C THR A 85 7.92 21.33 19.39
N LYS A 86 8.37 22.12 18.41
CA LYS A 86 7.94 23.52 18.31
C LYS A 86 6.44 23.58 18.08
N PRO A 87 5.71 24.51 18.71
CA PRO A 87 4.30 24.72 18.41
C PRO A 87 4.13 25.09 16.93
N THR A 88 3.30 24.36 16.23
CA THR A 88 2.95 24.61 14.84
C THR A 88 1.43 24.73 14.69
N ARG A 89 1.01 25.38 13.60
CA ARG A 89 -0.38 25.38 13.14
C ARG A 89 -0.61 24.37 12.00
N ASP A 90 0.41 23.57 11.68
CA ASP A 90 0.28 22.57 10.63
C ASP A 90 -0.86 21.61 10.94
N THR A 91 -1.66 21.37 9.93
CA THR A 91 -2.76 20.41 9.96
C THR A 91 -2.28 19.04 9.47
N LEU A 92 -3.12 18.03 9.59
CA LEU A 92 -2.87 16.72 9.00
C LEU A 92 -2.63 16.83 7.49
N PHE A 93 -3.39 17.69 6.80
CA PHE A 93 -3.28 17.87 5.35
C PHE A 93 -1.94 18.49 4.94
N THR A 94 -1.41 19.46 5.69
CA THR A 94 -0.04 19.96 5.48
C THR A 94 0.99 18.82 5.57
N CYS A 95 0.83 17.92 6.53
CA CYS A 95 1.71 16.75 6.66
C CYS A 95 1.53 15.75 5.51
N ILE A 96 0.30 15.55 5.03
CA ILE A 96 -0.01 14.69 3.88
C ILE A 96 0.64 15.25 2.61
N ASP A 97 0.47 16.54 2.32
CA ASP A 97 1.09 17.21 1.17
C ASP A 97 2.62 17.04 1.18
N ASN A 98 3.25 17.30 2.33
CA ASN A 98 4.68 17.14 2.50
C ASN A 98 5.12 15.67 2.35
N TYR A 99 4.29 14.72 2.78
CA TYR A 99 4.55 13.30 2.59
C TYR A 99 4.46 12.89 1.12
N ILE A 100 3.40 13.31 0.41
CA ILE A 100 3.18 12.99 -1.00
C ILE A 100 4.30 13.60 -1.85
N LYS A 101 4.62 14.89 -1.66
CA LYS A 101 5.74 15.56 -2.34
C LYS A 101 7.08 14.85 -2.13
N ALA A 102 7.38 14.43 -0.90
CA ALA A 102 8.60 13.68 -0.61
C ALA A 102 8.62 12.32 -1.33
N LYS A 103 7.46 11.66 -1.46
CA LYS A 103 7.33 10.40 -2.20
C LYS A 103 7.47 10.59 -3.71
N GLU A 104 6.96 11.69 -4.24
CA GLU A 104 7.08 12.07 -5.64
C GLU A 104 8.54 12.35 -6.00
N ILE A 105 9.25 13.17 -5.21
CA ILE A 105 10.69 13.45 -5.37
C ILE A 105 11.51 12.15 -5.30
N ALA A 106 11.12 11.21 -4.42
CA ALA A 106 11.75 9.89 -4.31
C ALA A 106 11.41 8.93 -5.47
N GLY A 107 10.71 9.39 -6.52
CA GLY A 107 10.37 8.57 -7.69
C GLY A 107 9.29 7.53 -7.42
N ARG A 108 8.38 7.75 -6.47
CA ARG A 108 7.29 6.81 -6.22
C ARG A 108 6.36 6.73 -7.43
N GLU A 109 5.87 5.52 -7.72
CA GLU A 109 4.98 5.27 -8.84
C GLU A 109 3.71 6.12 -8.81
N LYS A 110 3.32 6.65 -9.98
CA LYS A 110 2.12 7.49 -10.16
C LYS A 110 0.83 6.81 -9.66
N ALA A 111 0.70 5.50 -9.85
CA ALA A 111 -0.44 4.73 -9.33
C ALA A 111 -0.53 4.78 -7.80
N THR A 112 0.61 4.70 -7.09
CA THR A 112 0.65 4.81 -5.63
C THR A 112 0.33 6.23 -5.16
N LEU A 113 0.83 7.25 -5.87
CA LEU A 113 0.52 8.65 -5.57
C LEU A 113 -0.97 8.94 -5.78
N ALA A 114 -1.56 8.42 -6.86
CA ALA A 114 -3.00 8.53 -7.11
C ALA A 114 -3.84 7.83 -6.02
N GLU A 115 -3.35 6.72 -5.46
CA GLU A 115 -4.00 6.07 -4.31
C GLU A 115 -3.93 6.95 -3.05
N TYR A 116 -2.79 7.61 -2.80
CA TYR A 116 -2.65 8.55 -1.68
C TYR A 116 -3.63 9.73 -1.80
N HIS A 117 -3.80 10.31 -2.98
CA HIS A 117 -4.80 11.36 -3.21
C HIS A 117 -6.24 10.88 -3.02
N LYS A 118 -6.55 9.61 -3.30
CA LYS A 118 -7.87 9.04 -2.97
C LYS A 118 -8.06 8.95 -1.45
N PHE A 119 -7.03 8.59 -0.70
CA PHE A 119 -7.11 8.57 0.77
C PHE A 119 -7.27 9.98 1.34
N GLU A 120 -6.52 10.94 0.81
CA GLU A 120 -6.63 12.36 1.16
C GLU A 120 -8.06 12.89 0.92
N LYS A 121 -8.68 12.56 -0.23
CA LYS A 121 -10.07 12.92 -0.52
C LYS A 121 -11.03 12.40 0.56
N HIS A 122 -10.93 11.14 0.98
CA HIS A 122 -11.77 10.59 2.04
C HIS A 122 -11.51 11.26 3.40
N LEU A 123 -10.28 11.72 3.67
CA LEU A 123 -9.96 12.47 4.88
C LEU A 123 -10.60 13.86 4.86
N HIS A 124 -10.63 14.56 3.72
CA HIS A 124 -11.37 15.83 3.56
C HIS A 124 -12.87 15.67 3.76
N GLU A 125 -13.45 14.57 3.31
CA GLU A 125 -14.87 14.26 3.53
C GLU A 125 -15.19 14.02 5.03
N TYR A 126 -14.18 13.71 5.85
CA TYR A 126 -14.26 13.59 7.30
C TYR A 126 -13.75 14.87 7.96
N SER A 127 -14.62 15.86 8.09
CA SER A 127 -14.31 17.26 8.44
C SER A 127 -13.55 17.49 9.74
N LEU A 128 -13.45 16.49 10.64
CA LEU A 128 -12.78 16.60 11.94
C LEU A 128 -11.31 17.05 11.79
N PHE A 129 -10.62 16.59 10.73
CA PHE A 129 -9.19 16.87 10.54
C PHE A 129 -8.90 18.22 9.88
N GLU A 130 -9.90 18.90 9.28
CA GLU A 130 -9.65 20.09 8.45
C GLU A 130 -8.97 21.24 9.20
N LYS A 131 -9.42 21.51 10.43
CA LYS A 131 -8.91 22.65 11.22
C LYS A 131 -8.11 22.20 12.45
N LYS A 132 -7.98 20.89 12.64
CA LYS A 132 -7.32 20.35 13.83
C LYS A 132 -5.80 20.40 13.65
N PRO A 133 -5.04 21.09 14.52
CA PRO A 133 -3.58 21.04 14.47
C PRO A 133 -3.08 19.60 14.64
N VAL A 134 -2.12 19.18 13.83
CA VAL A 134 -1.59 17.81 13.84
C VAL A 134 -1.07 17.39 15.21
N GLN A 135 -0.52 18.33 15.99
CA GLN A 135 -0.04 18.11 17.36
C GLN A 135 -1.15 17.75 18.36
N THR A 136 -2.42 17.93 17.99
CA THR A 136 -3.57 17.66 18.86
C THR A 136 -4.36 16.42 18.41
N ILE A 137 -3.92 15.76 17.34
CA ILE A 137 -4.52 14.53 16.87
C ILE A 137 -4.20 13.41 17.87
N THR A 138 -5.24 12.69 18.26
CA THR A 138 -5.17 11.57 19.19
C THR A 138 -5.41 10.24 18.48
N GLU A 139 -5.08 9.14 19.15
CA GLU A 139 -5.43 7.79 18.69
C GLU A 139 -6.94 7.66 18.46
N ARG A 140 -7.75 8.24 19.37
CA ARG A 140 -9.21 8.21 19.27
C ARG A 140 -9.73 8.86 17.99
N ASP A 141 -9.16 9.98 17.55
CA ASP A 141 -9.57 10.63 16.30
C ASP A 141 -9.39 9.71 15.09
N VAL A 142 -8.31 8.92 15.07
CA VAL A 142 -8.04 7.97 13.98
C VAL A 142 -8.96 6.76 14.07
N ILE A 143 -9.26 6.27 15.27
CA ILE A 143 -10.25 5.19 15.47
C ILE A 143 -11.62 5.64 14.95
N ASP A 144 -12.06 6.83 15.30
CA ASP A 144 -13.36 7.37 14.86
C ASP A 144 -13.41 7.57 13.34
N TYR A 145 -12.29 7.97 12.72
CA TYR A 145 -12.17 7.99 11.26
C TYR A 145 -12.28 6.60 10.63
N LEU A 146 -11.60 5.60 11.18
CA LEU A 146 -11.69 4.22 10.68
C LEU A 146 -13.10 3.64 10.81
N LEU A 147 -13.82 3.99 11.90
CA LEU A 147 -15.24 3.67 12.07
C LEU A 147 -16.11 4.37 11.03
N TYR A 148 -15.86 5.65 10.74
CA TYR A 148 -16.54 6.37 9.66
C TYR A 148 -16.36 5.68 8.31
N LEU A 149 -15.14 5.23 7.98
CA LEU A 149 -14.90 4.47 6.76
C LEU A 149 -15.66 3.14 6.71
N ASP A 150 -15.88 2.50 7.85
CA ASP A 150 -16.64 1.26 7.97
C ASP A 150 -18.14 1.48 7.85
N THR A 151 -18.68 2.37 8.70
CA THR A 151 -20.12 2.50 8.90
C THR A 151 -20.80 3.39 7.84
N ILE A 152 -20.16 4.49 7.48
CA ILE A 152 -20.72 5.49 6.55
C ILE A 152 -20.26 5.21 5.11
N LYS A 153 -18.96 5.01 4.90
CA LYS A 153 -18.40 4.75 3.57
C LYS A 153 -18.50 3.28 3.16
N LYS A 154 -18.77 2.38 4.10
CA LYS A 154 -18.89 0.91 3.90
C LYS A 154 -17.70 0.31 3.14
N LEU A 155 -16.48 0.81 3.43
CA LEU A 155 -15.28 0.33 2.78
C LEU A 155 -14.85 -1.03 3.34
N ALA A 156 -14.37 -1.91 2.45
CA ALA A 156 -13.84 -3.21 2.82
C ALA A 156 -12.65 -3.10 3.81
N ALA A 157 -12.49 -4.08 4.69
CA ALA A 157 -11.44 -4.10 5.72
C ALA A 157 -10.03 -3.87 5.16
N ASN A 158 -9.69 -4.46 4.00
CA ASN A 158 -8.40 -4.25 3.34
C ASN A 158 -8.21 -2.80 2.86
N THR A 159 -9.28 -2.12 2.44
CA THR A 159 -9.21 -0.69 2.07
C THR A 159 -9.01 0.18 3.32
N ARG A 160 -9.74 -0.10 4.40
CA ARG A 160 -9.56 0.60 5.70
C ARG A 160 -8.14 0.40 6.25
N ARG A 161 -7.59 -0.81 6.09
CA ARG A 161 -6.19 -1.10 6.43
C ARG A 161 -5.21 -0.21 5.66
N LYS A 162 -5.43 -0.01 4.37
CA LYS A 162 -4.59 0.89 3.55
C LYS A 162 -4.66 2.34 4.03
N HIS A 163 -5.83 2.82 4.43
CA HIS A 163 -5.98 4.15 5.04
C HIS A 163 -5.17 4.27 6.34
N TYR A 164 -5.26 3.26 7.21
CA TYR A 164 -4.46 3.20 8.44
C TYR A 164 -2.95 3.22 8.14
N ASP A 165 -2.48 2.39 7.22
CA ASP A 165 -1.06 2.28 6.85
C ASP A 165 -0.55 3.60 6.24
N PHE A 166 -1.38 4.30 5.46
CA PHE A 166 -1.10 5.63 4.93
C PHE A 166 -0.97 6.67 6.05
N LEU A 167 -1.97 6.79 6.93
CA LEU A 167 -1.94 7.71 8.07
C LEU A 167 -0.74 7.44 8.98
N LYS A 168 -0.47 6.18 9.31
CA LYS A 168 0.69 5.80 10.12
C LYS A 168 2.00 6.26 9.48
N SER A 169 2.11 6.14 8.16
CA SER A 169 3.28 6.58 7.40
C SER A 169 3.44 8.10 7.37
N VAL A 170 2.35 8.85 7.20
CA VAL A 170 2.33 10.32 7.27
C VAL A 170 2.74 10.81 8.65
N LEU A 171 2.13 10.28 9.71
CA LEU A 171 2.44 10.65 11.09
C LEU A 171 3.87 10.26 11.48
N ASN A 172 4.38 9.12 11.03
CA ASN A 172 5.79 8.75 11.22
C ASN A 172 6.75 9.74 10.52
N LYS A 173 6.35 10.27 9.34
CA LYS A 173 7.13 11.35 8.71
C LYS A 173 7.05 12.63 9.54
N ALA A 174 5.88 13.01 10.05
CA ALA A 174 5.73 14.18 10.90
C ALA A 174 6.58 14.10 12.18
N VAL A 175 6.79 12.90 12.76
CA VAL A 175 7.75 12.67 13.86
C VAL A 175 9.19 12.91 13.39
N ARG A 176 9.59 12.34 12.23
CA ARG A 176 10.95 12.54 11.68
C ARG A 176 11.24 14.00 11.36
N ASP A 177 10.22 14.73 10.89
CA ASP A 177 10.30 16.16 10.58
C ASP A 177 10.21 17.03 11.85
N ARG A 178 10.10 16.41 13.07
CA ARG A 178 9.95 17.08 14.36
C ARG A 178 8.73 18.00 14.46
N ILE A 179 7.67 17.70 13.71
CA ILE A 179 6.37 18.41 13.76
C ILE A 179 5.57 17.90 14.97
N ILE A 180 5.56 16.59 15.23
CA ILE A 180 4.93 15.96 16.40
C ILE A 180 5.99 15.17 17.20
N PRO A 181 5.86 15.07 18.52
CA PRO A 181 6.84 14.38 19.37
C PRO A 181 6.80 12.86 19.21
N ALA A 182 5.62 12.30 19.01
CA ALA A 182 5.40 10.88 18.83
C ALA A 182 4.20 10.65 17.90
N ASN A 183 4.18 9.46 17.25
CA ASN A 183 3.03 9.08 16.44
C ASN A 183 1.88 8.62 17.36
N PRO A 184 0.72 9.29 17.37
CA PRO A 184 -0.40 8.94 18.24
C PRO A 184 -0.97 7.53 17.98
N ILE A 185 -0.74 6.95 16.82
CA ILE A 185 -1.19 5.60 16.45
C ILE A 185 -0.03 4.60 16.34
N ALA A 186 1.08 4.86 17.03
CA ALA A 186 2.25 3.95 16.98
C ALA A 186 1.89 2.54 17.41
N TYR A 187 1.08 2.42 18.47
CA TYR A 187 0.68 1.18 19.12
C TYR A 187 -0.76 0.74 18.80
N LEU A 188 -1.49 1.54 17.99
CA LEU A 188 -2.83 1.17 17.56
C LEU A 188 -2.76 -0.07 16.65
N ASP A 189 -3.57 -1.07 16.97
CA ASP A 189 -3.74 -2.25 16.13
C ASP A 189 -4.35 -1.89 14.79
N ALA A 190 -3.70 -2.33 13.74
CA ALA A 190 -4.19 -2.08 12.41
C ALA A 190 -5.43 -2.97 12.10
N PRO A 191 -6.41 -2.47 11.32
CA PRO A 191 -7.53 -3.29 10.87
C PRO A 191 -7.06 -4.64 10.31
N ARG A 192 -7.70 -5.74 10.70
CA ARG A 192 -7.32 -7.09 10.26
C ARG A 192 -7.47 -7.19 8.74
N LYS A 193 -6.50 -7.83 8.10
CA LYS A 193 -6.61 -8.17 6.68
C LYS A 193 -7.64 -9.27 6.52
N THR A 194 -8.59 -9.05 5.63
CA THR A 194 -9.43 -10.15 5.14
C THR A 194 -8.65 -10.85 4.04
N PRO A 195 -8.47 -12.17 4.11
CA PRO A 195 -7.84 -12.92 3.03
C PRO A 195 -8.56 -12.60 1.70
N SER A 196 -7.81 -12.26 0.69
CA SER A 196 -8.36 -12.14 -0.66
C SER A 196 -8.48 -13.56 -1.21
N CYS A 197 -9.66 -14.12 -1.20
CA CYS A 197 -9.91 -15.38 -1.91
C CYS A 197 -9.81 -15.08 -3.41
N ALA A 198 -8.64 -15.32 -4.00
CA ALA A 198 -8.55 -15.46 -5.43
C ALA A 198 -9.34 -16.73 -5.79
N LYS A 199 -10.30 -16.60 -6.72
CA LYS A 199 -11.13 -17.72 -7.15
C LYS A 199 -10.45 -18.38 -8.34
N ALA A 200 -9.86 -19.57 -8.12
CA ALA A 200 -9.49 -20.39 -9.28
C ALA A 200 -10.78 -20.87 -9.98
N MET A 201 -10.76 -20.79 -11.29
CA MET A 201 -11.85 -21.29 -12.11
C MET A 201 -11.74 -22.83 -12.18
N PRO A 202 -12.84 -23.56 -12.07
CA PRO A 202 -12.83 -25.01 -12.32
C PRO A 202 -12.29 -25.33 -13.71
N GLU A 203 -11.53 -26.41 -13.84
CA GLU A 203 -10.86 -26.78 -15.12
C GLU A 203 -11.85 -26.88 -16.29
N GLU A 204 -12.99 -27.52 -16.06
CA GLU A 204 -14.02 -27.68 -17.12
C GLU A 204 -14.62 -26.34 -17.56
N LEU A 205 -14.83 -25.42 -16.63
CA LEU A 205 -15.30 -24.08 -16.97
C LEU A 205 -14.21 -23.32 -17.77
N PHE A 206 -12.96 -23.46 -17.37
CA PHE A 206 -11.83 -22.84 -18.07
C PHE A 206 -11.69 -23.35 -19.52
N LYS A 207 -11.87 -24.65 -19.72
CA LYS A 207 -11.93 -25.26 -21.07
C LYS A 207 -13.08 -24.71 -21.91
N GLN A 208 -14.28 -24.54 -21.30
CA GLN A 208 -15.44 -23.93 -21.98
C GLN A 208 -15.17 -22.49 -22.38
N VAL A 209 -14.56 -21.70 -21.49
CA VAL A 209 -14.17 -20.31 -21.77
C VAL A 209 -13.21 -20.24 -22.95
N LEU A 210 -12.16 -21.07 -22.96
CA LEU A 210 -11.20 -21.16 -24.05
C LEU A 210 -11.87 -21.56 -25.38
N TYR A 211 -12.77 -22.55 -25.35
CA TYR A 211 -13.49 -22.99 -26.52
C TYR A 211 -14.40 -21.88 -27.10
N LYS A 212 -15.16 -21.18 -26.26
CA LYS A 212 -16.02 -20.08 -26.68
C LYS A 212 -15.24 -18.85 -27.15
N ALA A 213 -14.01 -18.69 -26.72
CA ALA A 213 -13.14 -17.59 -27.14
C ALA A 213 -12.58 -17.76 -28.55
N GLN A 214 -12.53 -18.99 -29.09
CA GLN A 214 -11.94 -19.29 -30.41
C GLN A 214 -12.51 -18.39 -31.49
N GLY A 215 -11.63 -17.78 -32.30
CA GLY A 215 -11.98 -16.86 -33.36
C GLY A 215 -12.48 -15.47 -32.92
N THR A 216 -12.62 -15.22 -31.61
CA THR A 216 -13.03 -13.92 -31.07
C THR A 216 -11.82 -13.01 -30.78
N ASN A 217 -12.10 -11.72 -30.49
CA ASN A 217 -11.06 -10.75 -30.13
C ASN A 217 -10.41 -11.04 -28.75
N VAL A 218 -11.04 -11.87 -27.93
CA VAL A 218 -10.54 -12.19 -26.57
C VAL A 218 -9.76 -13.51 -26.54
N GLU A 219 -9.71 -14.28 -27.61
CA GLU A 219 -9.02 -15.57 -27.66
C GLU A 219 -7.56 -15.44 -27.21
N VAL A 220 -6.81 -14.55 -27.84
CA VAL A 220 -5.39 -14.33 -27.48
C VAL A 220 -5.24 -13.78 -26.05
N LEU A 221 -6.17 -12.93 -25.61
CA LEU A 221 -6.16 -12.41 -24.26
C LEU A 221 -6.25 -13.54 -23.22
N ILE A 222 -7.20 -14.47 -23.41
CA ILE A 222 -7.39 -15.63 -22.52
C ILE A 222 -6.18 -16.55 -22.57
N ILE A 223 -5.61 -16.80 -23.76
CA ILE A 223 -4.39 -17.60 -23.90
C ILE A 223 -3.24 -16.98 -23.09
N LEU A 224 -2.97 -15.68 -23.27
CA LEU A 224 -1.89 -15.00 -22.57
C LEU A 224 -2.10 -14.97 -21.04
N LEU A 225 -3.35 -14.82 -20.58
CA LEU A 225 -3.71 -14.93 -19.16
C LEU A 225 -3.47 -16.35 -18.63
N ALA A 226 -3.83 -17.39 -19.41
CA ALA A 226 -3.60 -18.80 -19.10
C ALA A 226 -2.10 -19.13 -18.96
N PHE A 227 -1.25 -18.47 -19.77
CA PHE A 227 0.21 -18.56 -19.65
C PHE A 227 0.79 -17.61 -18.59
N GLY A 228 -0.04 -17.09 -17.68
CA GLY A 228 0.38 -16.37 -16.49
C GLY A 228 0.84 -14.93 -16.73
N MET A 229 0.48 -14.30 -17.87
CA MET A 229 0.76 -12.88 -18.07
C MET A 229 -0.17 -11.99 -17.21
N ARG A 230 0.37 -10.86 -16.75
CA ARG A 230 -0.42 -9.82 -16.07
C ARG A 230 -1.13 -8.93 -17.12
N ARG A 231 -2.23 -8.32 -16.73
CA ARG A 231 -2.97 -7.38 -17.59
C ARG A 231 -2.07 -6.31 -18.20
N GLU A 232 -1.21 -5.70 -17.41
CA GLU A 232 -0.29 -4.66 -17.84
C GLU A 232 0.80 -5.19 -18.80
N GLU A 233 1.23 -6.44 -18.62
CA GLU A 233 2.16 -7.14 -19.52
C GLU A 233 1.49 -7.43 -20.87
N ILE A 234 0.24 -7.89 -20.85
CA ILE A 234 -0.56 -8.14 -22.07
C ILE A 234 -0.80 -6.83 -22.84
N ALA A 235 -1.16 -5.77 -22.13
CA ALA A 235 -1.38 -4.45 -22.73
C ALA A 235 -0.10 -3.86 -23.35
N GLY A 236 1.09 -4.27 -22.85
CA GLY A 236 2.39 -3.83 -23.34
C GLY A 236 3.02 -4.75 -24.41
N LEU A 237 2.43 -5.93 -24.68
CA LEU A 237 3.04 -6.90 -25.57
C LEU A 237 2.98 -6.45 -27.04
N ARG A 238 4.15 -6.32 -27.68
CA ARG A 238 4.29 -6.01 -29.10
C ARG A 238 4.74 -7.23 -29.90
N TRP A 239 4.47 -7.21 -31.21
CA TRP A 239 4.88 -8.30 -32.10
C TRP A 239 6.41 -8.49 -32.20
N GLU A 240 7.20 -7.46 -31.97
CA GLU A 240 8.67 -7.57 -31.92
C GLU A 240 9.19 -8.45 -30.78
N HIS A 241 8.38 -8.64 -29.74
CA HIS A 241 8.70 -9.48 -28.60
C HIS A 241 8.15 -10.90 -28.70
N VAL A 242 7.54 -11.25 -29.84
CA VAL A 242 7.00 -12.59 -30.13
C VAL A 242 7.92 -13.30 -31.12
N ASN A 243 8.61 -14.32 -30.66
CA ASN A 243 9.51 -15.13 -31.52
C ASN A 243 8.81 -16.41 -31.98
N PHE A 244 8.37 -16.42 -33.24
CA PHE A 244 7.70 -17.56 -33.88
C PHE A 244 8.64 -18.74 -34.22
N LYS A 245 9.97 -18.53 -34.20
CA LYS A 245 10.93 -19.61 -34.48
C LYS A 245 11.18 -20.47 -33.25
N THR A 246 11.20 -19.83 -32.06
CA THR A 246 11.46 -20.49 -30.78
C THR A 246 10.22 -20.69 -29.93
N ASN A 247 9.06 -20.24 -30.40
CA ASN A 247 7.79 -20.27 -29.68
C ASN A 247 7.90 -19.63 -28.30
N THR A 248 8.51 -18.43 -28.25
CA THR A 248 8.73 -17.69 -27.01
C THR A 248 8.22 -16.26 -27.12
N ILE A 249 7.72 -15.75 -26.00
CA ILE A 249 7.34 -14.35 -25.80
C ILE A 249 8.27 -13.75 -24.77
N HIS A 250 8.87 -12.60 -25.06
CA HIS A 250 9.68 -11.82 -24.13
C HIS A 250 8.84 -10.73 -23.49
N ILE A 251 8.66 -10.81 -22.18
CA ILE A 251 7.97 -9.77 -21.39
C ILE A 251 9.01 -8.75 -20.93
N CYS A 252 9.10 -7.62 -21.59
CA CYS A 252 10.05 -6.55 -21.32
C CYS A 252 9.41 -5.17 -21.22
N GLU A 253 8.12 -5.06 -21.57
CA GLU A 253 7.35 -3.82 -21.46
C GLU A 253 6.01 -4.08 -20.74
N VAL A 254 5.54 -3.07 -20.02
CA VAL A 254 4.22 -3.04 -19.41
C VAL A 254 3.53 -1.71 -19.69
N ARG A 255 2.22 -1.73 -19.86
CA ARG A 255 1.41 -0.52 -19.97
C ARG A 255 0.53 -0.39 -18.74
N THR A 256 0.62 0.75 -18.07
CA THR A 256 -0.18 1.07 -16.89
C THR A 256 -1.07 2.26 -17.19
N GLU A 257 -2.26 2.26 -16.62
CA GLU A 257 -3.22 3.36 -16.75
C GLU A 257 -3.53 3.96 -15.38
N VAL A 258 -3.36 5.28 -15.26
CA VAL A 258 -3.66 6.03 -14.04
C VAL A 258 -4.42 7.29 -14.44
N ASN A 259 -5.62 7.46 -13.90
CA ASN A 259 -6.50 8.60 -14.19
C ASN A 259 -6.71 8.84 -15.70
N GLY A 260 -6.86 7.77 -16.49
CA GLY A 260 -7.06 7.82 -17.95
C GLY A 260 -5.77 8.06 -18.76
N VAL A 261 -4.64 8.26 -18.11
CA VAL A 261 -3.33 8.41 -18.79
C VAL A 261 -2.64 7.06 -18.83
N VAL A 262 -2.31 6.60 -20.05
CA VAL A 262 -1.60 5.33 -20.27
C VAL A 262 -0.12 5.59 -20.48
N GLU A 263 0.73 4.90 -19.73
CA GLU A 263 2.19 4.97 -19.83
C GLU A 263 2.78 3.59 -20.12
N THR A 264 3.76 3.54 -21.01
CA THR A 264 4.58 2.34 -21.26
C THR A 264 5.84 2.42 -20.41
N LYS A 265 6.16 1.33 -19.71
CA LYS A 265 7.29 1.26 -18.77
C LYS A 265 8.01 -0.09 -18.89
N VAL A 266 9.25 -0.12 -18.44
CA VAL A 266 9.96 -1.38 -18.16
C VAL A 266 9.35 -2.01 -16.89
N PRO A 267 9.22 -3.35 -16.81
CA PRO A 267 8.76 -4.03 -15.61
C PRO A 267 9.60 -3.70 -14.37
N LYS A 268 8.94 -3.54 -13.22
CA LYS A 268 9.58 -3.09 -11.96
C LYS A 268 10.66 -4.03 -11.40
N THR A 269 10.53 -5.32 -11.64
CA THR A 269 11.40 -6.35 -11.04
C THR A 269 12.08 -7.17 -12.12
N ARG A 270 13.27 -7.68 -11.82
CA ARG A 270 13.98 -8.61 -12.73
C ARG A 270 13.14 -9.85 -13.03
N SER A 271 12.37 -10.35 -12.07
CA SER A 271 11.48 -11.51 -12.26
C SER A 271 10.30 -11.23 -13.19
N SER A 272 9.95 -9.97 -13.40
CA SER A 272 8.92 -9.58 -14.37
C SER A 272 9.47 -9.51 -15.80
N ASN A 273 10.77 -9.33 -15.98
CA ASN A 273 11.42 -9.44 -17.30
C ASN A 273 11.78 -10.92 -17.50
N ARG A 274 10.97 -11.60 -18.31
CA ARG A 274 11.08 -13.05 -18.50
C ARG A 274 10.64 -13.49 -19.90
N TYR A 275 11.03 -14.70 -20.27
CA TYR A 275 10.53 -15.38 -21.44
C TYR A 275 9.44 -16.37 -21.05
N ILE A 276 8.37 -16.43 -21.84
CA ILE A 276 7.32 -17.45 -21.74
C ILE A 276 7.39 -18.31 -22.99
N SER A 277 7.55 -19.61 -22.82
CA SER A 277 7.43 -20.60 -23.91
C SER A 277 6.01 -21.13 -23.95
N MET A 278 5.44 -21.26 -25.14
CA MET A 278 4.11 -21.83 -25.37
C MET A 278 4.14 -22.89 -26.46
N PRO A 279 3.25 -23.89 -26.40
CA PRO A 279 3.10 -24.86 -27.48
C PRO A 279 2.79 -24.22 -28.84
N GLN A 280 3.23 -24.87 -29.95
CA GLN A 280 3.07 -24.37 -31.30
C GLN A 280 1.63 -23.96 -31.64
N ARG A 281 0.63 -24.75 -31.22
CA ARG A 281 -0.79 -24.47 -31.47
C ARG A 281 -1.24 -23.07 -31.07
N PHE A 282 -0.65 -22.49 -30.00
CA PHE A 282 -0.98 -21.14 -29.56
C PHE A 282 -0.24 -20.06 -30.36
N PHE A 283 0.95 -20.39 -30.89
CA PHE A 283 1.64 -19.54 -31.83
C PHE A 283 0.94 -19.50 -33.19
N ASP A 284 0.25 -20.56 -33.59
CA ASP A 284 -0.60 -20.57 -34.78
C ASP A 284 -1.77 -19.60 -34.65
N VAL A 285 -2.38 -19.54 -33.46
CA VAL A 285 -3.40 -18.51 -33.12
C VAL A 285 -2.82 -17.11 -33.24
N LEU A 286 -1.63 -16.87 -32.64
CA LEU A 286 -0.94 -15.57 -32.71
C LEU A 286 -0.62 -15.19 -34.16
N ALA A 287 -0.17 -16.14 -34.99
CA ALA A 287 0.11 -15.91 -36.40
C ALA A 287 -1.14 -15.49 -37.18
N ASN A 288 -2.27 -16.15 -36.93
CA ASN A 288 -3.58 -15.80 -37.51
C ASN A 288 -4.02 -14.38 -37.14
N ILE A 289 -3.82 -13.97 -35.88
CA ILE A 289 -4.15 -12.62 -35.44
C ILE A 289 -3.22 -11.59 -36.09
N LYS A 290 -1.93 -11.87 -36.13
CA LYS A 290 -0.95 -11.02 -36.84
C LYS A 290 -1.32 -10.82 -38.29
N GLN A 291 -1.76 -11.88 -38.97
CA GLN A 291 -2.19 -11.82 -40.38
C GLN A 291 -3.48 -11.01 -40.55
N ARG A 292 -4.47 -11.16 -39.61
CA ARG A 292 -5.70 -10.33 -39.63
C ARG A 292 -5.39 -8.85 -39.47
N GLN A 293 -4.52 -8.48 -38.52
CA GLN A 293 -4.09 -7.09 -38.33
C GLN A 293 -3.36 -6.56 -39.58
N LYS A 294 -2.49 -7.37 -40.20
CA LYS A 294 -1.80 -7.00 -41.42
C LYS A 294 -2.78 -6.72 -42.58
N ASN A 295 -3.80 -7.53 -42.74
CA ASN A 295 -4.80 -7.35 -43.78
C ASN A 295 -5.67 -6.09 -43.57
N HIS A 296 -5.93 -5.70 -42.30
CA HIS A 296 -6.69 -4.50 -41.99
C HIS A 296 -5.87 -3.21 -42.14
N SER A 297 -4.55 -3.30 -42.03
CA SER A 297 -3.64 -2.16 -42.01
C SER A 297 -2.68 -2.18 -43.18
N MET A 298 -3.22 -2.22 -44.42
CA MET A 298 -2.42 -2.31 -45.69
C MET A 298 -1.37 -1.21 -45.84
N SER A 299 -1.51 -0.07 -45.10
CA SER A 299 -0.57 1.08 -45.12
C SER A 299 0.58 0.94 -44.10
N ILE A 300 0.54 -0.02 -43.18
CA ILE A 300 1.55 -0.13 -42.13
C ILE A 300 2.76 -0.92 -42.64
N ARG A 301 3.85 -0.22 -42.91
CA ARG A 301 5.11 -0.83 -43.39
C ARG A 301 5.82 -1.72 -42.38
N ASN A 302 5.61 -1.48 -41.05
CA ASN A 302 6.29 -2.23 -40.00
C ASN A 302 5.31 -2.70 -38.92
N MET A 303 4.96 -3.99 -38.97
CA MET A 303 4.06 -4.64 -37.99
C MET A 303 4.69 -4.85 -36.59
N ASN A 304 6.02 -4.80 -36.51
CA ASN A 304 6.72 -5.20 -35.26
C ASN A 304 6.40 -4.30 -34.08
N HIS A 305 6.14 -3.02 -34.31
CA HIS A 305 5.79 -2.06 -33.26
C HIS A 305 4.32 -2.08 -32.86
N LEU A 306 3.49 -2.87 -33.55
CA LEU A 306 2.08 -3.01 -33.21
C LEU A 306 1.88 -3.94 -32.01
N TYR A 307 0.76 -3.75 -31.34
CA TYR A 307 0.43 -4.52 -30.15
C TYR A 307 -0.33 -5.81 -30.50
N VAL A 308 0.01 -6.88 -29.78
CA VAL A 308 -0.60 -8.20 -29.97
C VAL A 308 -2.08 -8.16 -29.59
N VAL A 309 -2.38 -7.56 -28.44
CA VAL A 309 -3.75 -7.31 -27.96
C VAL A 309 -4.09 -5.85 -28.19
N GLY A 310 -4.79 -5.57 -29.27
CA GLY A 310 -5.09 -4.23 -29.71
C GLY A 310 -6.27 -4.20 -30.69
N LYS A 311 -6.52 -3.01 -31.21
CA LYS A 311 -7.52 -2.77 -32.26
C LYS A 311 -7.11 -3.44 -33.58
N ALA A 312 -8.02 -3.45 -34.54
CA ALA A 312 -7.76 -4.03 -35.85
C ALA A 312 -6.59 -3.35 -36.61
N ASP A 313 -6.35 -2.08 -36.36
CA ASP A 313 -5.21 -1.30 -36.89
C ASP A 313 -3.91 -1.54 -36.10
N GLY A 314 -3.91 -2.43 -35.11
CA GLY A 314 -2.76 -2.73 -34.26
C GLY A 314 -2.44 -1.68 -33.19
N SER A 315 -3.25 -0.63 -33.07
CA SER A 315 -3.13 0.31 -31.96
C SER A 315 -3.55 -0.35 -30.64
N PRO A 316 -2.88 -0.02 -29.51
CA PRO A 316 -3.10 -0.73 -28.27
C PRO A 316 -4.46 -0.43 -27.63
N TYR A 317 -5.03 -1.42 -26.98
CA TYR A 317 -6.08 -1.17 -25.99
C TYR A 317 -5.48 -0.56 -24.71
N SER A 318 -6.27 0.23 -23.97
CA SER A 318 -5.89 0.61 -22.62
C SER A 318 -5.99 -0.60 -21.68
N PRO A 319 -5.21 -0.65 -20.60
CA PRO A 319 -5.32 -1.73 -19.60
C PRO A 319 -6.73 -1.90 -19.02
N ASN A 320 -7.47 -0.81 -18.82
CA ASN A 320 -8.84 -0.88 -18.31
C ASN A 320 -9.80 -1.46 -19.35
N TYR A 321 -9.66 -1.04 -20.62
CA TYR A 321 -10.50 -1.58 -21.72
C TYR A 321 -10.31 -3.10 -21.92
N ILE A 322 -9.10 -3.64 -21.66
CA ILE A 322 -8.86 -5.09 -21.67
C ILE A 322 -9.75 -5.79 -20.62
N ASN A 323 -9.94 -5.19 -19.45
CA ASN A 323 -10.87 -5.73 -18.46
C ASN A 323 -12.32 -5.70 -18.96
N ASP A 324 -12.73 -4.57 -19.56
CA ASP A 324 -14.09 -4.40 -20.07
C ASP A 324 -14.39 -5.40 -21.19
N LEU A 325 -13.41 -5.73 -22.05
CA LEU A 325 -13.53 -6.77 -23.06
C LEU A 325 -13.82 -8.15 -22.46
N MET A 326 -13.16 -8.50 -21.36
CA MET A 326 -13.40 -9.77 -20.68
C MET A 326 -14.78 -9.81 -20.03
N VAL A 327 -15.18 -8.74 -19.34
CA VAL A 327 -16.51 -8.64 -18.74
C VAL A 327 -17.59 -8.82 -19.81
N ALA A 328 -17.50 -8.08 -20.91
CA ALA A 328 -18.44 -8.18 -22.02
C ALA A 328 -18.49 -9.58 -22.64
N PHE A 329 -17.33 -10.27 -22.75
CA PHE A 329 -17.27 -11.64 -23.23
C PHE A 329 -17.93 -12.63 -22.27
N GLU A 330 -17.66 -12.50 -20.98
CA GLU A 330 -18.26 -13.34 -19.93
C GLU A 330 -19.80 -13.19 -19.91
N GLU A 331 -20.30 -11.95 -19.89
CA GLU A 331 -21.73 -11.64 -19.92
C GLU A 331 -22.41 -12.19 -21.16
N LYS A 332 -21.83 -11.98 -22.34
CA LYS A 332 -22.37 -12.47 -23.63
C LYS A 332 -22.53 -13.99 -23.66
N ASN A 333 -21.64 -14.72 -22.98
CA ASN A 333 -21.64 -16.19 -22.98
C ASN A 333 -22.27 -16.81 -21.73
N GLY A 334 -22.78 -15.99 -20.79
CA GLY A 334 -23.39 -16.45 -19.54
C GLY A 334 -22.38 -17.05 -18.56
N PHE A 335 -21.10 -16.67 -18.65
CA PHE A 335 -20.09 -17.10 -17.70
C PHE A 335 -20.13 -16.26 -16.43
N PRO A 336 -19.80 -16.83 -15.26
CA PRO A 336 -19.58 -16.07 -14.06
C PRO A 336 -18.42 -15.08 -14.25
N HIS A 337 -18.52 -13.90 -13.63
CA HIS A 337 -17.44 -12.92 -13.70
C HIS A 337 -16.21 -13.36 -12.90
N TYR A 338 -15.05 -13.37 -13.59
CA TYR A 338 -13.71 -13.56 -13.03
C TYR A 338 -12.84 -12.37 -13.36
N ARG A 339 -12.09 -11.87 -12.38
CA ARG A 339 -11.09 -10.83 -12.65
C ARG A 339 -9.97 -11.38 -13.54
N LEU A 340 -9.35 -10.56 -14.33
CA LEU A 340 -8.21 -11.01 -15.17
C LEU A 340 -7.11 -11.71 -14.37
N HIS A 341 -6.89 -11.28 -13.12
CA HIS A 341 -5.93 -11.93 -12.23
C HIS A 341 -6.37 -13.32 -11.77
N ASP A 342 -7.66 -13.60 -11.74
CA ASP A 342 -8.19 -14.92 -11.38
C ASP A 342 -7.94 -15.96 -12.50
N TYR A 343 -7.87 -15.56 -13.78
CA TYR A 343 -7.43 -16.41 -14.89
C TYR A 343 -5.98 -16.86 -14.72
N ARG A 344 -5.10 -15.94 -14.39
CA ARG A 344 -3.70 -16.24 -14.09
C ARG A 344 -3.58 -17.13 -12.84
N HIS A 345 -4.41 -16.90 -11.84
CA HIS A 345 -4.48 -17.73 -10.65
C HIS A 345 -4.97 -19.15 -10.98
N THR A 346 -5.97 -19.28 -11.85
CA THR A 346 -6.43 -20.57 -12.37
C THR A 346 -5.29 -21.34 -13.03
N ALA A 347 -4.48 -20.70 -13.87
CA ALA A 347 -3.31 -21.34 -14.48
C ALA A 347 -2.32 -21.85 -13.42
N ALA A 348 -2.09 -21.09 -12.35
CA ALA A 348 -1.25 -21.52 -11.24
C ALA A 348 -1.81 -22.77 -10.55
N THR A 349 -3.11 -22.75 -10.24
CA THR A 349 -3.79 -23.88 -9.60
C THR A 349 -3.74 -25.14 -10.45
N LEU A 350 -4.06 -25.03 -11.74
CA LEU A 350 -4.00 -26.17 -12.66
C LEU A 350 -2.59 -26.78 -12.77
N LEU A 351 -1.55 -25.93 -12.82
CA LEU A 351 -0.16 -26.42 -12.82
C LEU A 351 0.20 -27.15 -11.52
N HIS A 352 -0.24 -26.62 -10.39
CA HIS A 352 -0.03 -27.26 -9.09
C HIS A 352 -0.78 -28.60 -8.98
N ASP A 353 -2.03 -28.66 -9.44
CA ASP A 353 -2.88 -29.85 -9.34
C ASP A 353 -2.34 -31.01 -10.19
N VAL A 354 -1.60 -30.71 -11.28
CA VAL A 354 -0.87 -31.73 -12.05
C VAL A 354 0.54 -32.00 -11.53
N GLY A 355 0.87 -31.52 -10.32
CA GLY A 355 2.11 -31.84 -9.60
C GLY A 355 3.33 -31.00 -9.94
N VAL A 356 3.18 -29.86 -10.63
CA VAL A 356 4.30 -28.94 -10.87
C VAL A 356 4.74 -28.31 -9.54
N PRO A 357 6.04 -28.37 -9.17
CA PRO A 357 6.53 -27.79 -7.93
C PRO A 357 6.20 -26.30 -7.80
N ILE A 358 5.79 -25.87 -6.61
CA ILE A 358 5.37 -24.48 -6.35
C ILE A 358 6.45 -23.44 -6.73
N TYR A 359 7.70 -23.82 -6.62
CA TYR A 359 8.84 -22.99 -7.05
C TYR A 359 8.81 -22.73 -8.56
N ASP A 360 8.55 -23.77 -9.36
CA ASP A 360 8.50 -23.68 -10.82
C ASP A 360 7.24 -22.92 -11.26
N VAL A 361 6.10 -23.14 -10.60
CA VAL A 361 4.87 -22.33 -10.80
C VAL A 361 5.16 -20.85 -10.51
N SER A 362 5.85 -20.54 -9.41
CA SER A 362 6.22 -19.17 -9.06
C SER A 362 7.13 -18.50 -10.09
N LYS A 363 8.10 -19.25 -10.60
CA LYS A 363 8.97 -18.80 -11.72
C LYS A 363 8.21 -18.58 -13.01
N PHE A 364 7.37 -19.52 -13.40
CA PHE A 364 6.52 -19.42 -14.58
C PHE A 364 5.66 -18.15 -14.56
N LEU A 365 5.07 -17.87 -13.42
CA LEU A 365 4.27 -16.67 -13.22
C LEU A 365 5.12 -15.39 -13.09
N GLY A 366 6.40 -15.47 -12.79
CA GLY A 366 7.25 -14.30 -12.53
C GLY A 366 6.84 -13.57 -11.23
N HIS A 367 6.60 -14.33 -10.17
CA HIS A 367 6.41 -13.76 -8.83
C HIS A 367 7.76 -13.38 -8.23
N ALA A 368 7.82 -12.24 -7.54
CA ALA A 368 9.04 -11.77 -6.89
C ALA A 368 9.40 -12.58 -5.64
N SER A 369 8.45 -13.31 -5.07
CA SER A 369 8.60 -14.15 -3.88
C SER A 369 7.72 -15.39 -4.00
N ILE A 370 8.24 -16.54 -3.56
CA ILE A 370 7.49 -17.81 -3.48
C ILE A 370 6.29 -17.66 -2.53
N GLY A 371 6.39 -16.83 -1.48
CA GLY A 371 5.30 -16.57 -0.54
C GLY A 371 4.02 -16.12 -1.23
N ILE A 372 4.12 -15.33 -2.31
CA ILE A 372 2.94 -14.90 -3.09
C ILE A 372 2.21 -16.10 -3.71
N THR A 373 2.95 -17.12 -4.14
CA THR A 373 2.37 -18.36 -4.69
C THR A 373 1.90 -19.26 -3.57
N ALA A 374 2.66 -19.39 -2.47
CA ALA A 374 2.31 -20.21 -1.33
C ALA A 374 1.03 -19.75 -0.62
N ASP A 375 0.82 -18.44 -0.49
CA ASP A 375 -0.40 -17.86 0.09
C ASP A 375 -1.69 -18.28 -0.67
N LEU A 376 -1.56 -18.69 -1.94
CA LEU A 376 -2.68 -19.17 -2.75
C LEU A 376 -3.10 -20.60 -2.38
N TYR A 377 -2.19 -21.40 -1.81
CA TYR A 377 -2.40 -22.84 -1.55
C TYR A 377 -2.57 -23.20 -0.07
N THR A 378 -2.53 -22.22 0.84
CA THR A 378 -2.66 -22.45 2.29
C THR A 378 -4.00 -23.09 2.72
N HIS A 379 -4.99 -23.15 1.83
CA HIS A 379 -6.31 -23.73 2.12
C HIS A 379 -6.47 -25.19 1.66
N GLN A 380 -5.45 -25.80 1.02
CA GLN A 380 -5.50 -27.19 0.53
C GLN A 380 -4.73 -28.19 1.42
N SER A 381 -4.38 -27.80 2.65
CA SER A 381 -3.43 -28.50 3.51
C SER A 381 -3.83 -29.94 3.92
N ASP A 382 -5.11 -30.29 3.99
CA ASP A 382 -5.55 -31.59 4.52
C ASP A 382 -5.36 -32.73 3.53
N GLN A 383 -5.58 -32.53 2.25
CA GLN A 383 -5.34 -33.56 1.22
C GLN A 383 -3.84 -33.73 0.93
N THR A 384 -3.07 -32.65 0.98
CA THR A 384 -1.62 -32.66 0.76
C THR A 384 -0.90 -33.40 1.91
N ASN A 385 -1.37 -33.24 3.16
CA ASN A 385 -0.83 -33.97 4.32
C ASN A 385 -1.08 -35.46 4.21
N ALA A 386 -2.23 -35.89 3.75
CA ALA A 386 -2.54 -37.34 3.58
C ALA A 386 -1.70 -37.95 2.45
N ALA A 387 -1.51 -37.24 1.34
CA ALA A 387 -0.66 -37.67 0.22
C ALA A 387 0.83 -37.74 0.64
N ALA A 388 1.32 -36.75 1.36
CA ALA A 388 2.69 -36.73 1.87
C ALA A 388 2.92 -37.85 2.90
N ALA A 389 1.95 -38.13 3.79
CA ALA A 389 2.01 -39.24 4.74
C ALA A 389 2.06 -40.58 4.01
N LYS A 390 1.27 -40.75 2.95
CA LYS A 390 1.28 -41.99 2.14
C LYS A 390 2.61 -42.17 1.41
N MET A 391 3.17 -41.13 0.81
CA MET A 391 4.50 -41.19 0.19
C MET A 391 5.60 -41.50 1.19
N LEU A 392 5.54 -40.92 2.38
CA LEU A 392 6.48 -41.25 3.45
C LEU A 392 6.33 -42.71 3.90
N ASP A 393 5.13 -43.23 4.01
CA ASP A 393 4.87 -44.61 4.34
C ASP A 393 5.43 -45.56 3.26
N GLU A 394 5.28 -45.23 1.99
CA GLU A 394 5.88 -45.99 0.86
C GLU A 394 7.43 -45.93 0.89
N ILE A 395 8.03 -44.82 1.27
CA ILE A 395 9.49 -44.66 1.38
C ILE A 395 10.04 -45.37 2.61
N LEU A 396 9.34 -45.27 3.73
CA LEU A 396 9.78 -45.85 5.01
C LEU A 396 9.37 -47.32 5.18
N GLY A 397 8.28 -47.74 4.53
CA GLY A 397 7.78 -49.15 4.55
C GLY A 397 8.38 -50.06 3.46
N GLY A 398 9.17 -49.47 2.52
CA GLY A 398 9.78 -50.20 1.40
C GLY A 398 11.11 -50.83 1.77
N SER A 399 11.08 -52.20 1.96
CA SER A 399 12.17 -53.17 1.84
C SER A 399 13.36 -53.02 2.80
N GLU A 400 13.53 -54.03 3.65
CA GLU A 400 14.80 -54.36 4.30
C GLU A 400 15.94 -54.42 3.27
N PRO A 401 17.06 -53.72 3.48
CA PRO A 401 18.25 -53.89 2.65
C PRO A 401 18.92 -55.20 2.99
N GLY A 402 18.81 -56.17 2.10
CA GLY A 402 19.70 -57.31 2.11
C GLY A 402 19.06 -58.69 2.39
N LYS A 403 18.43 -59.27 1.37
CA LYS A 403 18.58 -60.70 1.10
C LYS A 403 18.92 -60.84 -0.37
N THR A 404 20.21 -60.92 -0.66
CA THR A 404 20.72 -61.52 -1.88
C THR A 404 20.46 -63.03 -1.74
N ASP A 405 19.58 -63.57 -2.54
CA ASP A 405 19.43 -64.99 -2.75
C ASP A 405 20.74 -65.53 -3.31
N SER A 406 21.33 -66.41 -2.52
CA SER A 406 22.44 -67.31 -2.91
C SER A 406 21.90 -68.54 -3.62
#